data_95e6464dde17badbdd1174db0cb09ab9
#
_entry.id   95e6464dde17badbdd1174db0cb09ab9
#
_cell.length_a   1.000
_cell.length_b   1.000
_cell.length_c   1.000
_cell.angle_alpha   90.00
_cell.angle_beta   90.00
_cell.angle_gamma   90.00
#
_symmetry.space_group_name_H-M   'P 1'
#
loop_
_entity.id
_entity.type
_entity.pdbx_description
1 polymer ?
#
loop_
_entity_poly.entity_id
_entity_poly.type
_entity_poly.pdbx_seq_one_letter_code
_entity_poly.pdbx_strand_id
1 'polypeptide(L)'
;MNRKPKMQRFPLRAFQAQFPDDAACLEWLKNRLYPDGIFCKNCEQITKHYRIASRPSYCCEHCGNHVHPTADTIFHKSPTPLTTWFYAMYLMSATRCGISAKQIERETGVTYKTAWRMFKQIRSMLDDEKAAPLGGKSGPGVEMDEAYFGGRRKGTVGRPLAGDQKDKKTTVVGMVERKGRVRAVVAADVKGSTLLGLVKEHVLPKSTVFTDDFSSYDLMDRHINEYNHRRINHSEKIYVMGDVHTNTIEGFWSLVKTGIRGVYHSVGRHYLQTYLNEYSFRYNRRFDTQPMFWSFLQQVEKRDAVIRQPESIPEPF
;
A
#
# COMPACT_ATOMS: atom_id res chain seq x y z
N MET A 1 19.32 18.01 19.41
CA MET A 1 18.23 17.18 18.83
C MET A 1 17.94 17.65 17.42
N ASN A 2 18.42 16.97 16.38
CA ASN A 2 18.07 17.29 15.01
C ASN A 2 16.59 16.95 14.78
N ARG A 3 15.73 17.97 14.64
CA ARG A 3 14.32 17.76 14.27
C ARG A 3 14.28 17.09 12.89
N LYS A 4 13.63 15.93 12.81
CA LYS A 4 13.38 15.26 11.51
C LYS A 4 12.69 16.24 10.56
N PRO A 5 13.02 16.24 9.27
CA PRO A 5 12.37 17.09 8.30
C PRO A 5 10.85 16.83 8.35
N LYS A 6 10.08 17.91 8.25
CA LYS A 6 8.61 17.84 8.30
C LYS A 6 8.07 17.80 6.87
N MET A 7 7.16 16.88 6.61
CA MET A 7 6.45 16.80 5.32
C MET A 7 5.80 18.15 4.99
N GLN A 8 5.99 18.61 3.76
CA GLN A 8 5.38 19.84 3.27
C GLN A 8 3.86 19.71 3.23
N ARG A 9 3.17 20.80 3.51
CA ARG A 9 1.70 20.82 3.43
C ARG A 9 1.27 21.03 1.98
N PHE A 10 0.27 20.25 1.57
CA PHE A 10 -0.41 20.41 0.28
C PHE A 10 -1.90 20.60 0.54
N PRO A 11 -2.35 21.85 0.78
CA PRO A 11 -3.74 22.13 1.14
C PRO A 11 -4.67 21.98 -0.06
N LEU A 12 -5.98 21.81 0.19
CA LEU A 12 -7.01 21.64 -0.84
C LEU A 12 -6.97 22.74 -1.92
N ARG A 13 -6.76 23.99 -1.53
CA ARG A 13 -6.63 25.11 -2.49
C ARG A 13 -5.47 24.93 -3.45
N ALA A 14 -4.35 24.35 -3.01
CA ALA A 14 -3.21 24.08 -3.88
C ALA A 14 -3.52 22.93 -4.84
N PHE A 15 -4.24 21.89 -4.37
CA PHE A 15 -4.74 20.82 -5.21
C PHE A 15 -5.67 21.38 -6.30
N GLN A 16 -6.67 22.18 -5.94
CA GLN A 16 -7.62 22.77 -6.89
C GLN A 16 -6.96 23.71 -7.90
N ALA A 17 -5.94 24.48 -7.48
CA ALA A 17 -5.16 25.32 -8.38
C ALA A 17 -4.32 24.51 -9.36
N GLN A 18 -3.77 23.37 -8.94
CA GLN A 18 -2.93 22.47 -9.76
C GLN A 18 -3.77 21.64 -10.74
N PHE A 19 -4.95 21.19 -10.32
CA PHE A 19 -5.84 20.27 -11.04
C PHE A 19 -7.27 20.84 -11.12
N PRO A 20 -7.45 22.00 -11.81
CA PRO A 20 -8.75 22.64 -11.91
C PRO A 20 -9.75 21.84 -12.76
N ASP A 21 -9.26 21.04 -13.71
CA ASP A 21 -10.08 20.27 -14.66
C ASP A 21 -9.38 18.98 -15.13
N ASP A 22 -10.09 18.18 -15.89
CA ASP A 22 -9.58 16.93 -16.47
C ASP A 22 -8.44 17.15 -17.48
N ALA A 23 -8.37 18.34 -18.11
CA ALA A 23 -7.30 18.64 -19.03
C ALA A 23 -5.96 18.81 -18.31
N ALA A 24 -5.94 19.49 -17.16
CA ALA A 24 -4.77 19.62 -16.31
C ALA A 24 -4.32 18.25 -15.74
N CYS A 25 -5.27 17.42 -15.32
CA CYS A 25 -4.98 16.06 -14.86
C CYS A 25 -4.36 15.20 -15.98
N LEU A 26 -4.91 15.28 -17.19
CA LEU A 26 -4.42 14.52 -18.34
C LEU A 26 -3.04 15.00 -18.81
N GLU A 27 -2.81 16.31 -18.77
CA GLU A 27 -1.48 16.88 -19.12
C GLU A 27 -0.42 16.43 -18.11
N TRP A 28 -0.74 16.45 -16.82
CA TRP A 28 0.13 15.91 -15.79
C TRP A 28 0.44 14.42 -16.04
N LEU A 29 -0.59 13.61 -16.31
CA LEU A 29 -0.45 12.19 -16.60
C LEU A 29 0.43 11.94 -17.84
N LYS A 30 0.23 12.69 -18.90
CA LYS A 30 1.06 12.63 -20.11
C LYS A 30 2.53 12.88 -19.76
N ASN A 31 2.82 13.97 -19.06
CA ASN A 31 4.19 14.33 -18.70
C ASN A 31 4.83 13.28 -17.77
N ARG A 32 4.05 12.66 -16.89
CA ARG A 32 4.52 11.57 -16.00
C ARG A 32 4.87 10.30 -16.78
N LEU A 33 4.05 9.93 -17.78
CA LEU A 33 4.21 8.68 -18.52
C LEU A 33 5.15 8.79 -19.72
N TYR A 34 5.40 9.99 -20.20
CA TYR A 34 6.23 10.28 -21.37
C TYR A 34 7.15 11.46 -21.10
N PRO A 35 8.09 11.34 -20.15
CA PRO A 35 8.97 12.46 -19.76
C PRO A 35 9.84 12.95 -20.92
N ASP A 36 10.27 12.05 -21.81
CA ASP A 36 11.13 12.35 -22.96
C ASP A 36 10.33 12.63 -24.24
N GLY A 37 9.00 12.73 -24.15
CA GLY A 37 8.10 12.89 -25.28
C GLY A 37 7.40 11.59 -25.68
N ILE A 38 6.36 11.71 -26.50
CA ILE A 38 5.56 10.57 -26.93
C ILE A 38 6.18 9.90 -28.15
N PHE A 39 6.54 8.61 -28.02
CA PHE A 39 6.94 7.79 -29.17
C PHE A 39 5.71 7.45 -30.02
N CYS A 40 5.70 7.88 -31.26
CA CYS A 40 4.66 7.57 -32.21
C CYS A 40 4.95 6.23 -32.90
N LYS A 41 4.08 5.22 -32.68
CA LYS A 41 4.26 3.89 -33.27
C LYS A 41 4.21 3.88 -34.80
N ASN A 42 3.46 4.80 -35.41
CA ASN A 42 3.34 4.86 -36.87
C ASN A 42 4.50 5.60 -37.52
N CYS A 43 5.11 6.55 -36.82
CA CYS A 43 6.28 7.32 -37.33
C CYS A 43 7.60 6.70 -36.85
N GLU A 44 7.56 5.72 -35.95
CA GLU A 44 8.71 5.03 -35.33
C GLU A 44 9.74 5.97 -34.69
N GLN A 45 9.28 7.13 -34.22
CA GLN A 45 10.12 8.14 -33.56
C GLN A 45 9.34 8.95 -32.53
N ILE A 46 10.05 9.68 -31.68
CA ILE A 46 9.44 10.68 -30.79
C ILE A 46 9.01 11.86 -31.65
N THR A 47 7.70 12.19 -31.58
CA THR A 47 7.11 13.28 -32.32
C THR A 47 6.32 14.20 -31.38
N LYS A 48 6.04 15.41 -31.87
CA LYS A 48 5.15 16.33 -31.17
C LYS A 48 3.70 15.81 -31.27
N HIS A 49 3.00 15.91 -30.16
CA HIS A 49 1.61 15.49 -30.05
C HIS A 49 0.75 16.60 -29.48
N TYR A 50 -0.37 16.88 -30.11
CA TYR A 50 -1.30 17.93 -29.71
C TYR A 50 -2.51 17.34 -28.98
N ARG A 51 -2.94 18.06 -27.94
CA ARG A 51 -4.14 17.70 -27.17
C ARG A 51 -5.40 17.78 -28.05
N ILE A 52 -6.24 16.77 -28.00
CA ILE A 52 -7.56 16.77 -28.62
C ILE A 52 -8.60 17.20 -27.58
N ALA A 53 -9.31 18.32 -27.85
CA ALA A 53 -10.27 18.88 -26.89
C ALA A 53 -11.46 17.94 -26.60
N SER A 54 -11.95 17.24 -27.64
CA SER A 54 -13.12 16.37 -27.55
C SER A 54 -12.83 14.97 -26.96
N ARG A 55 -11.56 14.61 -26.72
CA ARG A 55 -11.18 13.26 -26.26
C ARG A 55 -10.00 13.33 -25.31
N PRO A 56 -9.86 12.40 -24.35
CA PRO A 56 -8.68 12.31 -23.47
C PRO A 56 -7.48 11.71 -24.22
N SER A 57 -7.06 12.34 -25.32
CA SER A 57 -6.00 11.86 -26.20
C SER A 57 -5.14 12.99 -26.74
N TYR A 58 -3.97 12.60 -27.24
CA TYR A 58 -3.03 13.44 -27.97
C TYR A 58 -2.83 12.86 -29.37
N CYS A 59 -2.78 13.72 -30.38
CA CYS A 59 -2.65 13.37 -31.79
C CYS A 59 -1.25 13.72 -32.29
N CYS A 60 -0.60 12.78 -32.97
CA CYS A 60 0.68 12.98 -33.61
C CYS A 60 0.58 14.04 -34.71
N GLU A 61 1.52 15.01 -34.75
CA GLU A 61 1.52 16.09 -35.74
C GLU A 61 1.73 15.60 -37.17
N HIS A 62 2.44 14.47 -37.36
CA HIS A 62 2.78 13.97 -38.70
C HIS A 62 1.74 13.00 -39.26
N CYS A 63 1.32 12.00 -38.50
CA CYS A 63 0.49 10.92 -39.02
C CYS A 63 -0.93 10.86 -38.44
N GLY A 64 -1.27 11.74 -37.51
CA GLY A 64 -2.58 11.76 -36.89
C GLY A 64 -2.83 10.60 -35.88
N ASN A 65 -1.84 9.76 -35.59
CA ASN A 65 -2.01 8.67 -34.63
C ASN A 65 -2.35 9.18 -33.23
N HIS A 66 -3.35 8.57 -32.58
CA HIS A 66 -3.79 8.99 -31.26
C HIS A 66 -3.12 8.20 -30.15
N VAL A 67 -2.65 8.89 -29.12
CA VAL A 67 -2.15 8.32 -27.88
C VAL A 67 -3.05 8.72 -26.74
N HIS A 68 -3.47 7.74 -25.95
CA HIS A 68 -4.31 7.91 -24.77
C HIS A 68 -3.48 7.68 -23.51
N PRO A 69 -3.10 8.72 -22.75
CA PRO A 69 -2.30 8.54 -21.53
C PRO A 69 -3.00 7.69 -20.47
N THR A 70 -4.33 7.69 -20.43
CA THR A 70 -5.11 6.84 -19.49
C THR A 70 -5.08 5.36 -19.85
N ALA A 71 -4.73 5.00 -21.10
CA ALA A 71 -4.68 3.60 -21.53
C ALA A 71 -3.66 2.80 -20.72
N ASP A 72 -4.06 1.60 -20.31
CA ASP A 72 -3.27 0.65 -19.52
C ASP A 72 -2.81 1.15 -18.13
N THR A 73 -3.39 2.24 -17.64
CA THR A 73 -3.25 2.73 -16.28
C THR A 73 -4.46 2.33 -15.42
N ILE A 74 -4.48 2.75 -14.15
CA ILE A 74 -5.65 2.58 -13.28
C ILE A 74 -6.89 3.33 -13.80
N PHE A 75 -6.72 4.29 -14.70
CA PHE A 75 -7.78 5.09 -15.34
C PHE A 75 -8.31 4.45 -16.63
N HIS A 76 -7.78 3.30 -17.06
CA HIS A 76 -8.14 2.66 -18.33
C HIS A 76 -9.65 2.43 -18.43
N LYS A 77 -10.25 2.92 -19.52
CA LYS A 77 -11.70 2.81 -19.80
C LYS A 77 -12.62 3.28 -18.66
N SER A 78 -12.13 4.16 -17.79
CA SER A 78 -12.98 4.74 -16.74
C SER A 78 -13.82 5.88 -17.29
N PRO A 79 -15.16 5.87 -17.09
CA PRO A 79 -16.01 7.01 -17.39
C PRO A 79 -15.95 8.10 -16.31
N THR A 80 -15.32 7.81 -15.16
CA THR A 80 -15.17 8.77 -14.06
C THR A 80 -14.14 9.83 -14.43
N PRO A 81 -14.44 11.13 -14.23
CA PRO A 81 -13.52 12.23 -14.52
C PRO A 81 -12.15 12.03 -13.83
N LEU A 82 -11.07 12.45 -14.48
CA LEU A 82 -9.73 12.36 -13.91
C LEU A 82 -9.59 13.21 -12.64
N THR A 83 -10.24 14.38 -12.60
CA THR A 83 -10.30 15.24 -11.42
C THR A 83 -10.86 14.50 -10.21
N THR A 84 -11.88 13.67 -10.39
CA THR A 84 -12.45 12.83 -9.33
C THR A 84 -11.46 11.77 -8.85
N TRP A 85 -10.71 11.15 -9.74
CA TRP A 85 -9.67 10.19 -9.39
C TRP A 85 -8.52 10.85 -8.60
N PHE A 86 -8.06 12.00 -9.08
CA PHE A 86 -6.99 12.76 -8.43
C PHE A 86 -7.44 13.26 -7.05
N TYR A 87 -8.70 13.71 -6.94
CA TYR A 87 -9.28 14.11 -5.67
C TYR A 87 -9.39 12.94 -4.69
N ALA A 88 -9.78 11.74 -5.15
CA ALA A 88 -9.77 10.55 -4.32
C ALA A 88 -8.36 10.22 -3.80
N MET A 89 -7.32 10.31 -4.65
CA MET A 89 -5.93 10.13 -4.22
C MET A 89 -5.50 11.23 -3.24
N TYR A 90 -5.92 12.48 -3.48
CA TYR A 90 -5.66 13.57 -2.56
C TYR A 90 -6.25 13.30 -1.17
N LEU A 91 -7.52 12.95 -1.09
CA LEU A 91 -8.17 12.61 0.17
C LEU A 91 -7.53 11.39 0.86
N MET A 92 -7.22 10.34 0.12
CA MET A 92 -6.49 9.20 0.66
C MET A 92 -5.14 9.62 1.26
N SER A 93 -4.39 10.46 0.57
CA SER A 93 -3.05 10.89 1.01
C SER A 93 -3.08 11.90 2.16
N ALA A 94 -4.11 12.73 2.25
CA ALA A 94 -4.23 13.79 3.26
C ALA A 94 -4.72 13.28 4.62
N THR A 95 -5.40 12.12 4.66
CA THR A 95 -5.95 11.54 5.89
C THR A 95 -4.95 10.59 6.56
N ARG A 96 -4.82 10.65 7.89
CA ARG A 96 -3.83 9.86 8.62
C ARG A 96 -4.15 8.36 8.67
N CYS A 97 -5.42 8.02 8.88
CA CYS A 97 -5.88 6.64 9.04
C CYS A 97 -6.58 6.07 7.80
N GLY A 98 -6.55 6.80 6.68
CA GLY A 98 -7.26 6.45 5.47
C GLY A 98 -8.65 7.10 5.40
N ILE A 99 -9.39 6.77 4.33
CA ILE A 99 -10.74 7.29 4.08
C ILE A 99 -11.60 6.16 3.50
N SER A 100 -12.89 6.12 3.85
CA SER A 100 -13.80 5.09 3.37
C SER A 100 -14.36 5.40 1.97
N ALA A 101 -14.75 4.36 1.22
CA ALA A 101 -15.44 4.54 -0.06
C ALA A 101 -16.77 5.30 0.10
N LYS A 102 -17.44 5.16 1.26
CA LYS A 102 -18.65 5.94 1.58
C LYS A 102 -18.36 7.44 1.74
N GLN A 103 -17.18 7.81 2.18
CA GLN A 103 -16.79 9.22 2.23
C GLN A 103 -16.55 9.77 0.81
N ILE A 104 -15.88 9.01 -0.08
CA ILE A 104 -15.69 9.43 -1.47
C ILE A 104 -17.04 9.56 -2.20
N GLU A 105 -17.96 8.63 -2.00
CA GLU A 105 -19.31 8.74 -2.54
C GLU A 105 -19.97 10.06 -2.13
N ARG A 106 -19.91 10.43 -0.84
CA ARG A 106 -20.48 11.69 -0.34
C ARG A 106 -19.78 12.94 -0.87
N GLU A 107 -18.46 12.90 -0.98
CA GLU A 107 -17.65 14.05 -1.41
C GLU A 107 -17.74 14.31 -2.92
N THR A 108 -17.89 13.26 -3.72
CA THR A 108 -17.76 13.35 -5.17
C THR A 108 -19.04 13.07 -5.95
N GLY A 109 -20.07 12.54 -5.28
CA GLY A 109 -21.33 12.15 -5.91
C GLY A 109 -21.28 10.90 -6.77
N VAL A 110 -20.12 10.21 -6.85
CA VAL A 110 -20.04 8.90 -7.54
C VAL A 110 -20.77 7.83 -6.73
N THR A 111 -21.19 6.74 -7.38
CA THR A 111 -21.78 5.62 -6.65
C THR A 111 -20.79 4.94 -5.74
N TYR A 112 -21.23 4.29 -4.66
CA TYR A 112 -20.38 3.49 -3.77
C TYR A 112 -19.54 2.46 -4.54
N LYS A 113 -20.13 1.79 -5.52
CA LYS A 113 -19.47 0.81 -6.38
C LYS A 113 -18.28 1.42 -7.13
N THR A 114 -18.47 2.63 -7.67
CA THR A 114 -17.41 3.38 -8.35
C THR A 114 -16.32 3.81 -7.36
N ALA A 115 -16.68 4.38 -6.22
CA ALA A 115 -15.74 4.79 -5.18
C ALA A 115 -14.91 3.61 -4.67
N TRP A 116 -15.54 2.47 -4.42
CA TRP A 116 -14.87 1.24 -4.00
C TRP A 116 -13.89 0.72 -5.06
N ARG A 117 -14.31 0.70 -6.35
CA ARG A 117 -13.44 0.34 -7.48
C ARG A 117 -12.22 1.26 -7.57
N MET A 118 -12.45 2.58 -7.45
CA MET A 118 -11.35 3.56 -7.46
C MET A 118 -10.35 3.25 -6.35
N PHE A 119 -10.80 3.03 -5.13
CA PHE A 119 -9.93 2.69 -4.01
C PHE A 119 -9.14 1.40 -4.22
N LYS A 120 -9.78 0.36 -4.75
CA LYS A 120 -9.10 -0.89 -5.08
C LYS A 120 -7.98 -0.65 -6.09
N GLN A 121 -8.25 0.12 -7.14
CA GLN A 121 -7.26 0.45 -8.17
C GLN A 121 -6.12 1.33 -7.62
N ILE A 122 -6.43 2.33 -6.79
CA ILE A 122 -5.40 3.17 -6.16
C ILE A 122 -4.52 2.32 -5.24
N ARG A 123 -5.09 1.48 -4.38
CA ARG A 123 -4.31 0.61 -3.50
C ARG A 123 -3.42 -0.37 -4.26
N SER A 124 -3.87 -0.87 -5.42
CA SER A 124 -3.08 -1.81 -6.22
C SER A 124 -1.80 -1.22 -6.82
N MET A 125 -1.63 0.09 -6.84
CA MET A 125 -0.37 0.73 -7.25
C MET A 125 0.53 1.12 -6.07
N LEU A 126 0.07 0.92 -4.83
CA LEU A 126 0.84 1.25 -3.63
C LEU A 126 1.65 0.05 -3.12
N ASP A 127 1.88 -0.93 -3.96
CA ASP A 127 2.70 -2.08 -3.62
C ASP A 127 4.18 -1.73 -3.74
N ASP A 128 4.92 -1.97 -2.67
CA ASP A 128 6.38 -1.80 -2.62
C ASP A 128 7.09 -3.16 -2.85
N GLU A 129 6.49 -4.12 -3.60
CA GLU A 129 7.11 -5.44 -3.86
C GLU A 129 8.52 -5.32 -4.44
N LYS A 130 8.74 -4.33 -5.31
CA LYS A 130 10.04 -4.04 -5.90
C LYS A 130 11.00 -3.28 -4.97
N ALA A 131 10.56 -2.90 -3.77
CA ALA A 131 11.44 -2.23 -2.83
C ALA A 131 12.54 -3.16 -2.34
N ALA A 132 13.74 -2.61 -2.15
CA ALA A 132 14.87 -3.38 -1.63
C ALA A 132 14.53 -4.09 -0.31
N PRO A 133 15.06 -5.29 -0.06
CA PRO A 133 14.90 -6.00 1.20
C PRO A 133 15.30 -5.12 2.42
N LEU A 134 14.79 -5.50 3.59
CA LEU A 134 15.04 -4.79 4.84
C LEU A 134 16.37 -5.21 5.49
N GLY A 135 16.91 -4.36 6.36
CA GLY A 135 18.05 -4.71 7.21
C GLY A 135 19.41 -4.59 6.52
N GLY A 136 20.29 -5.55 6.80
CA GLY A 136 21.68 -5.61 6.37
C GLY A 136 22.65 -5.69 7.55
N LYS A 137 23.92 -6.10 7.31
CA LYS A 137 24.94 -6.35 8.34
C LYS A 137 25.16 -5.16 9.31
N SER A 138 25.10 -3.95 8.80
CA SER A 138 25.27 -2.72 9.58
C SER A 138 23.96 -1.97 9.80
N GLY A 139 22.83 -2.60 9.47
CA GLY A 139 21.51 -2.01 9.60
C GLY A 139 21.02 -1.97 11.06
N PRO A 140 19.96 -1.18 11.33
CA PRO A 140 19.44 -0.96 12.68
C PRO A 140 18.73 -2.18 13.29
N GLY A 141 18.68 -3.29 12.59
CA GLY A 141 17.94 -4.49 12.92
C GLY A 141 16.48 -4.43 12.47
N VAL A 142 15.89 -5.62 12.32
CA VAL A 142 14.51 -5.82 11.85
C VAL A 142 13.70 -6.45 12.97
N GLU A 143 12.62 -5.79 13.40
CA GLU A 143 11.64 -6.38 14.30
C GLU A 143 10.61 -7.15 13.47
N MET A 144 10.24 -8.35 13.92
CA MET A 144 9.25 -9.21 13.29
C MET A 144 8.21 -9.64 14.31
N ASP A 145 6.93 -9.61 13.92
CA ASP A 145 5.81 -9.97 14.76
C ASP A 145 4.59 -10.34 13.90
N GLU A 146 3.64 -11.09 14.47
CA GLU A 146 2.40 -11.47 13.82
C GLU A 146 1.21 -10.69 14.36
N ALA A 147 0.31 -10.36 13.45
CA ALA A 147 -0.97 -9.79 13.79
C ALA A 147 -2.12 -10.56 13.14
N TYR A 148 -3.23 -10.61 13.83
CA TYR A 148 -4.42 -11.32 13.37
C TYR A 148 -5.52 -10.31 13.03
N PHE A 149 -6.02 -10.40 11.79
CA PHE A 149 -7.10 -9.57 11.27
C PHE A 149 -8.30 -10.44 10.92
N GLY A 150 -9.52 -9.90 11.11
CA GLY A 150 -10.75 -10.58 10.73
C GLY A 150 -11.85 -10.46 11.77
N GLY A 151 -13.05 -10.85 11.34
CA GLY A 151 -14.29 -10.47 11.95
C GLY A 151 -14.53 -10.94 13.38
N ARG A 152 -15.42 -10.18 14.05
CA ARG A 152 -16.10 -10.64 15.26
C ARG A 152 -16.88 -11.91 14.92
N ARG A 153 -16.78 -12.93 15.76
CA ARG A 153 -17.74 -14.03 15.77
C ARG A 153 -19.13 -13.45 15.99
N LYS A 154 -20.01 -13.54 15.01
CA LYS A 154 -21.44 -13.41 15.25
C LYS A 154 -21.89 -14.70 15.89
N GLY A 155 -21.84 -14.80 17.20
CA GLY A 155 -22.31 -15.91 18.00
C GLY A 155 -23.07 -15.38 19.19
N THR A 156 -24.10 -16.08 19.62
CA THR A 156 -24.84 -15.80 20.85
C THR A 156 -23.88 -16.01 22.03
N VAL A 157 -23.82 -15.04 22.93
CA VAL A 157 -23.02 -15.14 24.16
C VAL A 157 -23.34 -16.44 24.88
N GLY A 158 -22.33 -17.25 25.16
CA GLY A 158 -22.48 -18.50 25.93
C GLY A 158 -22.67 -19.78 25.12
N ARG A 159 -22.74 -19.79 23.79
CA ARG A 159 -22.78 -21.04 23.01
C ARG A 159 -21.43 -21.36 22.39
N PRO A 160 -20.83 -22.56 22.66
CA PRO A 160 -19.68 -23.04 21.89
C PRO A 160 -20.10 -23.20 20.42
N LEU A 161 -19.32 -22.68 19.51
CA LEU A 161 -19.53 -22.92 18.07
C LEU A 161 -19.11 -24.37 17.78
N ALA A 162 -20.04 -25.17 17.29
CA ALA A 162 -19.79 -26.55 16.85
C ALA A 162 -19.07 -26.54 15.51
N GLY A 163 -18.05 -27.38 15.34
CA GLY A 163 -17.41 -27.71 14.07
C GLY A 163 -16.57 -26.56 13.45
N ASP A 164 -16.12 -26.74 12.27
CA ASP A 164 -15.24 -26.01 11.33
C ASP A 164 -15.23 -24.46 11.28
N GLN A 165 -15.87 -23.75 12.20
CA GLN A 165 -15.84 -22.29 12.29
C GLN A 165 -14.69 -21.75 13.16
N LYS A 166 -13.70 -22.59 13.46
CA LYS A 166 -12.47 -22.13 14.11
C LYS A 166 -11.71 -21.19 13.18
N ASP A 167 -11.55 -19.98 13.68
CA ASP A 167 -10.63 -18.96 13.23
C ASP A 167 -10.68 -18.51 11.75
N LYS A 168 -11.68 -17.67 11.45
CA LYS A 168 -11.69 -16.83 10.24
C LYS A 168 -10.74 -15.62 10.33
N LYS A 169 -9.78 -15.64 11.26
CA LYS A 169 -8.75 -14.59 11.33
C LYS A 169 -7.71 -14.83 10.27
N THR A 170 -7.31 -13.75 9.59
CA THR A 170 -6.22 -13.77 8.62
C THR A 170 -4.94 -13.41 9.34
N THR A 171 -3.94 -14.27 9.24
CA THR A 171 -2.61 -14.03 9.77
C THR A 171 -1.86 -13.04 8.87
N VAL A 172 -1.21 -12.08 9.49
CA VAL A 172 -0.32 -11.12 8.83
C VAL A 172 0.99 -11.12 9.56
N VAL A 173 2.08 -11.22 8.84
CA VAL A 173 3.43 -11.10 9.35
C VAL A 173 3.97 -9.72 9.00
N GLY A 174 4.48 -9.00 9.97
CA GLY A 174 5.11 -7.71 9.80
C GLY A 174 6.60 -7.76 10.09
N MET A 175 7.36 -7.07 9.27
CA MET A 175 8.79 -6.88 9.44
C MET A 175 9.09 -5.39 9.33
N VAL A 176 9.75 -4.80 10.32
CA VAL A 176 10.05 -3.37 10.35
C VAL A 176 11.50 -3.11 10.71
N GLU A 177 12.18 -2.34 9.89
CA GLU A 177 13.49 -1.77 10.26
C GLU A 177 13.29 -0.74 11.37
N ARG A 178 14.10 -0.78 12.41
CA ARG A 178 14.08 0.25 13.43
C ARG A 178 14.41 1.61 12.82
N LYS A 179 13.51 2.58 12.99
CA LYS A 179 13.56 3.92 12.34
C LYS A 179 13.51 3.91 10.81
N GLY A 180 13.24 2.76 10.19
CA GLY A 180 13.25 2.53 8.75
C GLY A 180 11.88 2.15 8.19
N ARG A 181 11.91 1.25 7.21
CA ARG A 181 10.75 0.80 6.44
C ARG A 181 10.06 -0.38 7.11
N VAL A 182 8.81 -0.61 6.72
CA VAL A 182 8.01 -1.76 7.11
C VAL A 182 7.56 -2.54 5.88
N ARG A 183 7.43 -3.84 6.05
CA ARG A 183 6.73 -4.73 5.12
C ARG A 183 5.74 -5.59 5.91
N ALA A 184 4.51 -5.67 5.44
CA ALA A 184 3.45 -6.46 6.06
C ALA A 184 2.83 -7.38 5.01
N VAL A 185 2.82 -8.69 5.28
CA VAL A 185 2.44 -9.72 4.32
C VAL A 185 1.38 -10.63 4.92
N VAL A 186 0.31 -10.91 4.18
CA VAL A 186 -0.67 -11.93 4.56
C VAL A 186 -0.03 -13.30 4.42
N ALA A 187 0.11 -14.00 5.54
CA ALA A 187 0.71 -15.32 5.60
C ALA A 187 -0.35 -16.44 5.61
N ALA A 188 0.01 -17.58 5.06
CA ALA A 188 -0.86 -18.76 5.07
C ALA A 188 -1.04 -19.32 6.49
N ASP A 189 0.05 -19.33 7.26
CA ASP A 189 0.12 -19.77 8.65
C ASP A 189 1.31 -19.10 9.37
N VAL A 190 1.54 -19.49 10.64
CA VAL A 190 2.67 -19.04 11.46
C VAL A 190 3.69 -20.13 11.70
N LYS A 191 3.80 -21.11 10.84
CA LYS A 191 4.81 -22.17 10.98
C LYS A 191 6.22 -21.62 10.77
N GLY A 192 7.20 -22.18 11.45
CA GLY A 192 8.59 -21.74 11.34
C GLY A 192 9.12 -21.71 9.92
N SER A 193 8.73 -22.66 9.06
CA SER A 193 9.11 -22.67 7.63
C SER A 193 8.53 -21.48 6.86
N THR A 194 7.27 -21.11 7.14
CA THR A 194 6.61 -19.95 6.52
C THR A 194 7.28 -18.66 6.97
N LEU A 195 7.53 -18.51 8.28
CA LEU A 195 8.16 -17.33 8.85
C LEU A 195 9.60 -17.17 8.34
N LEU A 196 10.39 -18.24 8.32
CA LEU A 196 11.74 -18.23 7.77
C LEU A 196 11.75 -17.91 6.26
N GLY A 197 10.79 -18.44 5.50
CA GLY A 197 10.63 -18.12 4.07
C GLY A 197 10.42 -16.63 3.85
N LEU A 198 9.54 -15.99 4.63
CA LEU A 198 9.29 -14.54 4.56
C LEU A 198 10.53 -13.72 4.95
N VAL A 199 11.30 -14.17 5.96
CA VAL A 199 12.56 -13.52 6.31
C VAL A 199 13.55 -13.60 5.15
N LYS A 200 13.73 -14.77 4.54
CA LYS A 200 14.63 -14.96 3.39
C LYS A 200 14.25 -14.12 2.17
N GLU A 201 12.96 -13.91 1.95
CA GLU A 201 12.45 -13.12 0.84
C GLU A 201 12.61 -11.60 1.08
N HIS A 202 12.42 -11.16 2.31
CA HIS A 202 12.23 -9.73 2.58
C HIS A 202 13.32 -9.08 3.43
N VAL A 203 14.23 -9.88 4.02
CA VAL A 203 15.30 -9.39 4.91
C VAL A 203 16.66 -9.79 4.36
N LEU A 204 17.56 -8.83 4.28
CA LEU A 204 18.94 -9.08 3.82
C LEU A 204 19.67 -10.06 4.75
N PRO A 205 20.49 -10.96 4.23
CA PRO A 205 21.36 -11.82 5.03
C PRO A 205 22.26 -10.99 5.98
N LYS A 206 22.66 -11.60 7.09
CA LYS A 206 23.46 -10.99 8.17
C LYS A 206 22.75 -9.86 8.92
N SER A 207 21.44 -9.68 8.72
CA SER A 207 20.64 -8.77 9.55
C SER A 207 20.47 -9.32 10.96
N THR A 208 20.35 -8.42 11.94
CA THR A 208 19.80 -8.76 13.24
C THR A 208 18.28 -8.78 13.16
N VAL A 209 17.65 -9.89 13.52
CA VAL A 209 16.18 -10.05 13.54
C VAL A 209 15.75 -10.19 14.99
N PHE A 210 14.80 -9.33 15.41
CA PHE A 210 14.22 -9.33 16.76
C PHE A 210 12.80 -9.88 16.69
N THR A 211 12.49 -10.87 17.52
CA THR A 211 11.16 -11.48 17.66
C THR A 211 10.78 -11.60 19.14
N ASP A 212 9.53 -11.98 19.40
CA ASP A 212 9.13 -12.51 20.71
C ASP A 212 9.61 -13.97 20.90
N ASP A 213 9.18 -14.59 22.01
CA ASP A 213 9.53 -15.98 22.40
C ASP A 213 8.64 -17.05 21.73
N PHE A 214 7.87 -16.71 20.69
CA PHE A 214 7.01 -17.69 20.05
C PHE A 214 7.83 -18.83 19.42
N SER A 215 7.47 -20.08 19.73
CA SER A 215 8.24 -21.28 19.34
C SER A 215 8.42 -21.47 17.83
N SER A 216 7.54 -20.89 17.01
CA SER A 216 7.70 -20.91 15.54
C SER A 216 8.97 -20.23 15.05
N TYR A 217 9.57 -19.37 15.87
CA TYR A 217 10.86 -18.73 15.56
C TYR A 217 12.08 -19.61 15.87
N ASP A 218 11.92 -20.79 16.51
CA ASP A 218 13.05 -21.70 16.81
C ASP A 218 13.82 -22.14 15.58
N LEU A 219 13.15 -22.17 14.43
CA LEU A 219 13.79 -22.50 13.17
C LEU A 219 14.81 -21.44 12.73
N MET A 220 14.62 -20.18 13.10
CA MET A 220 15.61 -19.12 12.80
C MET A 220 16.92 -19.29 13.56
N ASP A 221 16.88 -19.84 14.77
CA ASP A 221 18.08 -20.11 15.56
C ASP A 221 19.02 -21.14 14.89
N ARG A 222 18.44 -22.04 14.08
CA ARG A 222 19.22 -23.01 13.29
C ARG A 222 19.91 -22.36 12.08
N HIS A 223 19.50 -21.17 11.69
CA HIS A 223 20.04 -20.37 10.59
C HIS A 223 20.96 -19.22 11.06
N ILE A 224 21.64 -19.40 12.19
CA ILE A 224 22.53 -18.41 12.82
C ILE A 224 23.62 -17.87 11.87
N ASN A 225 24.04 -18.64 10.89
CA ASN A 225 25.00 -18.22 9.86
C ASN A 225 24.39 -17.24 8.86
N GLU A 226 23.05 -17.22 8.71
CA GLU A 226 22.33 -16.36 7.79
C GLU A 226 21.82 -15.09 8.49
N TYR A 227 21.33 -15.22 9.74
CA TYR A 227 20.71 -14.12 10.50
C TYR A 227 21.18 -14.12 11.95
N ASN A 228 21.34 -12.94 12.55
CA ASN A 228 21.59 -12.79 13.98
C ASN A 228 20.23 -12.67 14.70
N HIS A 229 19.63 -13.81 15.07
CA HIS A 229 18.34 -13.84 15.74
C HIS A 229 18.47 -13.47 17.21
N ARG A 230 17.58 -12.58 17.70
CA ARG A 230 17.49 -12.14 19.10
C ARG A 230 16.03 -12.14 19.55
N ARG A 231 15.77 -12.81 20.68
CA ARG A 231 14.43 -12.94 21.25
C ARG A 231 14.21 -12.02 22.43
N ILE A 232 12.96 -11.63 22.63
CA ILE A 232 12.48 -10.85 23.76
C ILE A 232 11.61 -11.77 24.60
N ASN A 233 11.99 -11.96 25.87
CA ASN A 233 11.20 -12.72 26.81
C ASN A 233 10.14 -11.83 27.47
N HIS A 234 8.90 -11.87 26.97
CA HIS A 234 7.78 -11.15 27.57
C HIS A 234 7.22 -11.80 28.82
N SER A 235 7.51 -13.11 29.06
CA SER A 235 6.99 -13.85 30.22
C SER A 235 7.57 -13.36 31.55
N GLU A 236 8.75 -12.75 31.55
CA GLU A 236 9.39 -12.17 32.73
C GLU A 236 9.03 -10.68 32.93
N LYS A 237 8.04 -10.14 32.24
CA LYS A 237 7.69 -8.70 32.20
C LYS A 237 8.87 -7.76 31.83
N ILE A 238 9.90 -8.30 31.20
CA ILE A 238 11.02 -7.55 30.68
C ILE A 238 10.64 -7.10 29.27
N TYR A 239 10.10 -5.90 29.13
CA TYR A 239 9.68 -5.32 27.86
C TYR A 239 10.85 -4.74 27.04
N VAL A 240 11.98 -4.53 27.68
CA VAL A 240 13.21 -3.99 27.07
C VAL A 240 14.42 -4.58 27.79
N MET A 241 15.25 -5.29 27.06
CA MET A 241 16.54 -5.80 27.54
C MET A 241 17.65 -5.10 26.75
N GLY A 242 18.00 -3.88 27.16
CA GLY A 242 18.89 -3.01 26.41
C GLY A 242 18.23 -2.57 25.08
N ASP A 243 18.85 -2.92 23.95
CA ASP A 243 18.32 -2.60 22.61
C ASP A 243 17.30 -3.63 22.07
N VAL A 244 16.94 -4.67 22.82
CA VAL A 244 16.04 -5.73 22.35
C VAL A 244 14.59 -5.37 22.71
N HIS A 245 13.76 -5.04 21.73
CA HIS A 245 12.33 -4.71 21.86
C HIS A 245 11.61 -4.86 20.50
N THR A 246 10.27 -4.98 20.52
CA THR A 246 9.37 -5.01 19.35
C THR A 246 8.43 -3.79 19.27
N ASN A 247 8.75 -2.72 19.97
CA ASN A 247 7.88 -1.55 20.08
C ASN A 247 7.58 -0.88 18.73
N THR A 248 8.50 -1.01 17.76
CA THR A 248 8.33 -0.36 16.44
C THR A 248 7.24 -1.07 15.64
N ILE A 249 7.25 -2.38 15.62
CA ILE A 249 6.22 -3.17 14.92
C ILE A 249 4.86 -3.09 15.62
N GLU A 250 4.83 -3.05 16.94
CA GLU A 250 3.60 -2.84 17.72
C GLU A 250 2.96 -1.50 17.40
N GLY A 251 3.75 -0.44 17.28
CA GLY A 251 3.30 0.89 16.84
C GLY A 251 2.70 0.87 15.44
N PHE A 252 3.28 0.11 14.52
CA PHE A 252 2.71 -0.08 13.18
C PHE A 252 1.38 -0.83 13.23
N TRP A 253 1.29 -1.93 14.01
CA TRP A 253 0.02 -2.66 14.19
C TRP A 253 -1.08 -1.81 14.82
N SER A 254 -0.75 -0.97 15.78
CA SER A 254 -1.69 -0.02 16.37
C SER A 254 -2.29 0.90 15.30
N LEU A 255 -1.45 1.45 14.42
CA LEU A 255 -1.90 2.30 13.30
C LEU A 255 -2.84 1.54 12.36
N VAL A 256 -2.46 0.34 11.91
CA VAL A 256 -3.26 -0.48 10.99
C VAL A 256 -4.60 -0.89 11.62
N LYS A 257 -4.56 -1.40 12.86
CA LYS A 257 -5.77 -1.84 13.59
C LYS A 257 -6.74 -0.69 13.84
N THR A 258 -6.22 0.50 14.19
CA THR A 258 -7.03 1.71 14.38
C THR A 258 -7.72 2.13 13.08
N GLY A 259 -7.01 2.13 11.96
CA GLY A 259 -7.60 2.48 10.68
C GLY A 259 -8.62 1.46 10.19
N ILE A 260 -8.32 0.15 10.30
CA ILE A 260 -9.27 -0.89 9.90
C ILE A 260 -10.55 -0.84 10.74
N ARG A 261 -10.43 -0.68 12.06
CA ARG A 261 -11.61 -0.62 12.95
C ARG A 261 -12.39 0.68 12.84
N GLY A 262 -11.70 1.81 12.74
CA GLY A 262 -12.31 3.14 12.80
C GLY A 262 -12.81 3.67 11.46
N VAL A 263 -12.17 3.29 10.34
CA VAL A 263 -12.50 3.82 9.01
C VAL A 263 -13.23 2.79 8.15
N TYR A 264 -12.73 1.56 8.12
CA TYR A 264 -13.25 0.53 7.21
C TYR A 264 -14.19 -0.45 7.91
N HIS A 265 -14.22 -0.47 9.25
CA HIS A 265 -14.97 -1.37 10.12
C HIS A 265 -14.60 -2.85 9.96
N SER A 266 -14.51 -3.34 8.74
CA SER A 266 -14.03 -4.68 8.40
C SER A 266 -13.40 -4.69 7.00
N VAL A 267 -12.46 -5.60 6.80
CA VAL A 267 -11.81 -5.82 5.51
C VAL A 267 -11.84 -7.32 5.21
N GLY A 268 -12.34 -7.69 4.05
CA GLY A 268 -12.36 -9.09 3.61
C GLY A 268 -10.93 -9.62 3.38
N ARG A 269 -10.74 -10.92 3.67
CA ARG A 269 -9.43 -11.59 3.57
C ARG A 269 -8.73 -11.34 2.23
N HIS A 270 -9.47 -11.42 1.13
CA HIS A 270 -8.93 -11.26 -0.22
C HIS A 270 -8.41 -9.84 -0.53
N TYR A 271 -8.85 -8.84 0.22
CA TYR A 271 -8.44 -7.45 0.04
C TYR A 271 -7.44 -6.97 1.08
N LEU A 272 -7.22 -7.74 2.16
CA LEU A 272 -6.41 -7.31 3.30
C LEU A 272 -5.01 -6.87 2.86
N GLN A 273 -4.36 -7.62 1.97
CA GLN A 273 -3.02 -7.27 1.49
C GLN A 273 -2.97 -5.87 0.88
N THR A 274 -3.95 -5.49 0.08
CA THR A 274 -3.95 -4.16 -0.55
C THR A 274 -4.11 -3.02 0.46
N TYR A 275 -4.79 -3.26 1.59
CA TYR A 275 -4.84 -2.31 2.70
C TYR A 275 -3.52 -2.25 3.45
N LEU A 276 -2.88 -3.40 3.69
CA LEU A 276 -1.56 -3.45 4.30
C LEU A 276 -0.53 -2.70 3.44
N ASN A 277 -0.60 -2.86 2.11
CA ASN A 277 0.25 -2.13 1.18
C ASN A 277 0.06 -0.60 1.30
N GLU A 278 -1.19 -0.12 1.40
CA GLU A 278 -1.46 1.31 1.65
C GLU A 278 -0.83 1.79 2.97
N TYR A 279 -1.00 1.05 4.08
CA TYR A 279 -0.41 1.43 5.37
C TYR A 279 1.11 1.37 5.35
N SER A 280 1.70 0.34 4.77
CA SER A 280 3.15 0.20 4.59
C SER A 280 3.71 1.34 3.74
N PHE A 281 3.06 1.65 2.62
CA PHE A 281 3.45 2.75 1.74
C PHE A 281 3.51 4.08 2.48
N ARG A 282 2.48 4.40 3.28
CA ARG A 282 2.42 5.62 4.09
C ARG A 282 3.47 5.63 5.19
N TYR A 283 3.64 4.51 5.88
CA TYR A 283 4.62 4.37 6.93
C TYR A 283 6.04 4.55 6.40
N ASN A 284 6.35 3.96 5.26
CA ASN A 284 7.66 4.01 4.63
C ASN A 284 8.05 5.44 4.19
N ARG A 285 7.05 6.27 3.87
CA ARG A 285 7.25 7.66 3.43
C ARG A 285 6.94 8.72 4.49
N ARG A 286 6.76 8.30 5.77
CA ARG A 286 6.38 9.22 6.86
C ARG A 286 7.42 10.30 7.19
N PHE A 287 8.64 10.13 6.71
CA PHE A 287 9.75 11.08 6.90
C PHE A 287 10.12 11.82 5.63
N ASP A 288 9.42 11.57 4.52
CA ASP A 288 9.65 12.31 3.29
C ASP A 288 9.24 13.77 3.47
N THR A 289 9.96 14.66 2.79
CA THR A 289 9.63 16.09 2.77
C THR A 289 8.53 16.40 1.79
N GLN A 290 8.43 15.62 0.72
CA GLN A 290 7.41 15.75 -0.31
C GLN A 290 6.02 15.38 0.25
N PRO A 291 4.96 16.13 -0.11
CA PRO A 291 3.59 15.76 0.26
C PRO A 291 3.22 14.35 -0.24
N MET A 292 2.55 13.56 0.61
CA MET A 292 2.15 12.18 0.32
C MET A 292 1.33 12.05 -0.97
N PHE A 293 0.58 13.09 -1.34
CA PHE A 293 -0.19 13.14 -2.59
C PHE A 293 0.68 12.90 -3.83
N TRP A 294 1.82 13.55 -3.89
CA TRP A 294 2.76 13.35 -5.01
C TRP A 294 3.34 11.96 -5.03
N SER A 295 3.63 11.40 -3.84
CA SER A 295 4.09 10.02 -3.73
C SER A 295 3.06 9.02 -4.27
N PHE A 296 1.77 9.28 -4.06
CA PHE A 296 0.67 8.47 -4.65
C PHE A 296 0.62 8.63 -6.17
N LEU A 297 0.62 9.86 -6.66
CA LEU A 297 0.57 10.11 -8.11
C LEU A 297 1.77 9.53 -8.86
N GLN A 298 2.94 9.56 -8.25
CA GLN A 298 4.16 8.98 -8.83
C GLN A 298 4.09 7.45 -9.02
N GLN A 299 3.15 6.76 -8.35
CA GLN A 299 2.92 5.32 -8.56
C GLN A 299 2.07 5.03 -9.80
N VAL A 300 1.51 6.05 -10.45
CA VAL A 300 0.76 5.84 -11.69
C VAL A 300 1.72 5.44 -12.80
N GLU A 301 1.56 4.19 -13.24
CA GLU A 301 2.34 3.58 -14.32
C GLU A 301 1.41 2.85 -15.29
N LYS A 302 1.92 2.54 -16.47
CA LYS A 302 1.25 1.61 -17.38
C LYS A 302 1.41 0.19 -16.86
N ARG A 303 0.31 -0.54 -16.83
CA ARG A 303 0.30 -1.95 -16.43
C ARG A 303 0.53 -2.81 -17.65
N ASP A 304 1.32 -3.86 -17.51
CA ASP A 304 1.44 -4.90 -18.52
C ASP A 304 0.08 -5.56 -18.76
N ALA A 305 -0.21 -5.92 -20.00
CA ALA A 305 -1.52 -6.39 -20.47
C ALA A 305 -2.06 -7.65 -19.77
N VAL A 306 -1.27 -8.31 -18.94
CA VAL A 306 -1.53 -9.62 -18.32
C VAL A 306 -2.52 -9.57 -17.15
N ILE A 307 -2.80 -8.41 -16.55
CA ILE A 307 -3.65 -8.32 -15.35
C ILE A 307 -5.08 -7.88 -15.70
N ARG A 308 -5.71 -8.54 -16.65
CA ARG A 308 -7.12 -8.34 -16.98
C ARG A 308 -7.96 -9.54 -16.52
N GLN A 309 -8.08 -9.80 -15.23
CA GLN A 309 -9.14 -10.69 -14.76
C GLN A 309 -10.44 -9.92 -14.55
N PRO A 310 -11.58 -10.40 -15.05
CA PRO A 310 -12.89 -9.82 -14.73
C PRO A 310 -13.17 -10.03 -13.24
N GLU A 311 -13.39 -8.93 -12.54
CA GLU A 311 -13.57 -8.94 -11.10
C GLU A 311 -15.04 -9.13 -10.73
N SER A 312 -15.35 -10.16 -9.96
CA SER A 312 -16.63 -10.25 -9.24
C SER A 312 -16.64 -9.15 -8.16
N ILE A 313 -17.60 -8.25 -8.25
CA ILE A 313 -17.78 -7.18 -7.27
C ILE A 313 -18.58 -7.78 -6.11
N PRO A 314 -18.06 -7.77 -4.85
CA PRO A 314 -18.86 -8.23 -3.72
C PRO A 314 -20.03 -7.28 -3.49
N GLU A 315 -21.19 -7.85 -3.16
CA GLU A 315 -22.35 -7.04 -2.75
C GLU A 315 -22.04 -6.28 -1.45
N PRO A 316 -22.55 -5.05 -1.31
CA PRO A 316 -22.40 -4.29 -0.08
C PRO A 316 -23.20 -4.98 1.04
N PHE A 317 -22.56 -5.11 2.22
CA PHE A 317 -23.20 -5.57 3.45
C PHE A 317 -24.15 -4.51 4.01
#